data_b7155178c4c8aa309c4aba414e339773
#
_entry.id   b7155178c4c8aa309c4aba414e339773
#
_cell.length_a   1.000
_cell.length_b   1.000
_cell.length_c   1.000
_cell.angle_alpha   90.00
_cell.angle_beta   90.00
_cell.angle_gamma   90.00
#
_symmetry.space_group_name_H-M   'P 1'
#
loop_
_entity.id
_entity.type
_entity.pdbx_description
1 polymer ?
#
loop_
_entity_poly.entity_id
_entity_poly.type
_entity_poly.pdbx_seq_one_letter_code
_entity_poly.pdbx_strand_id
1 'polypeptide(L)'
;RLPDPEKALRQPEGLAGRCQSLDVPTMGAAYAKGLYPHENKWWATAERAVSFPENVRISQRVWRLLQTQAYGVTFDTDFAAVLRGCAPDPGLAEIFTALHRAGYAHSVEAWDRSGRLAGGLFGLAIGRAFFTEGMFARERDASNVGFVTLSCHLQHWGFTLNDGKRMHGHFSQLGFVAVPRFAFNGLLSKAVLHPSRVGKWSVETGLDAAHWNPQFACTGKATRRTRDKRRIGDDALPPSA
;
A
#
# COMPACT_ATOMS: atom_id res chain seq x y z
N ARG A 1 -19.25 -7.84 20.42
CA ARG A 1 -19.54 -8.24 19.04
C ARG A 1 -19.25 -7.07 18.11
N LEU A 2 -18.50 -7.27 17.03
CA LEU A 2 -18.24 -6.24 16.02
C LEU A 2 -19.53 -5.86 15.29
N PRO A 3 -19.71 -4.56 14.94
CA PRO A 3 -20.85 -4.12 14.15
C PRO A 3 -20.83 -4.71 12.73
N ASP A 4 -21.99 -4.61 12.07
CA ASP A 4 -22.12 -4.97 10.67
C ASP A 4 -21.74 -3.76 9.80
N PRO A 5 -20.70 -3.85 8.94
CA PRO A 5 -20.28 -2.73 8.11
C PRO A 5 -21.37 -2.27 7.12
N GLU A 6 -22.26 -3.17 6.68
CA GLU A 6 -23.33 -2.80 5.75
C GLU A 6 -24.41 -1.94 6.41
N LYS A 7 -24.49 -1.96 7.75
CA LYS A 7 -25.41 -1.14 8.54
C LYS A 7 -24.79 0.17 9.03
N ALA A 8 -23.60 0.53 8.55
CA ALA A 8 -22.97 1.81 8.91
C ALA A 8 -23.86 2.99 8.49
N LEU A 9 -23.91 3.99 9.35
CA LEU A 9 -24.81 5.15 9.21
C LEU A 9 -24.49 5.96 7.95
N ARG A 10 -25.52 6.66 7.45
CA ARG A 10 -25.35 7.68 6.42
C ARG A 10 -24.87 9.02 6.99
N GLN A 11 -25.22 9.31 8.27
CA GLN A 11 -24.80 10.51 9.00
C GLN A 11 -24.54 10.16 10.47
N PRO A 12 -23.30 10.32 11.00
CA PRO A 12 -22.09 10.60 10.20
C PRO A 12 -21.76 9.44 9.27
N GLU A 13 -21.37 9.78 8.05
CA GLU A 13 -21.15 8.81 6.97
C GLU A 13 -20.08 7.78 7.36
N GLY A 14 -20.46 6.50 7.34
CA GLY A 14 -19.59 5.37 7.62
C GLY A 14 -19.45 5.00 9.09
N LEU A 15 -20.12 5.68 10.03
CA LEU A 15 -20.11 5.27 11.43
C LEU A 15 -20.85 3.93 11.59
N ALA A 16 -20.12 2.88 12.02
CA ALA A 16 -20.67 1.54 12.21
C ALA A 16 -21.01 1.24 13.68
N GLY A 17 -20.29 1.83 14.65
CA GLY A 17 -20.57 1.62 16.07
C GLY A 17 -19.44 2.08 16.99
N ARG A 18 -19.59 1.84 18.30
CA ARG A 18 -18.56 2.14 19.29
C ARG A 18 -17.47 1.06 19.29
N CYS A 19 -16.22 1.47 19.43
CA CYS A 19 -15.09 0.60 19.69
C CYS A 19 -14.98 0.38 21.20
N GLN A 20 -15.22 -0.84 21.67
CA GLN A 20 -15.19 -1.19 23.10
C GLN A 20 -13.83 -1.69 23.57
N SER A 21 -13.08 -2.33 22.68
CA SER A 21 -11.71 -2.80 22.94
C SER A 21 -10.88 -2.72 21.68
N LEU A 22 -9.58 -2.45 21.87
CA LEU A 22 -8.56 -2.46 20.85
C LEU A 22 -7.51 -3.50 21.28
N ASP A 23 -7.76 -4.77 20.96
CA ASP A 23 -6.80 -5.86 21.10
C ASP A 23 -6.51 -6.50 19.74
N VAL A 24 -5.43 -7.26 19.66
CA VAL A 24 -4.97 -7.86 18.39
C VAL A 24 -6.04 -8.73 17.72
N PRO A 25 -6.74 -9.65 18.41
CA PRO A 25 -7.82 -10.44 17.80
C PRO A 25 -8.99 -9.57 17.30
N THR A 26 -9.42 -8.58 18.09
CA THR A 26 -10.52 -7.69 17.74
C THR A 26 -10.18 -6.85 16.51
N MET A 27 -8.97 -6.30 16.45
CA MET A 27 -8.48 -5.56 15.29
C MET A 27 -8.44 -6.43 14.04
N GLY A 28 -7.84 -7.61 14.11
CA GLY A 28 -7.81 -8.56 12.99
C GLY A 28 -9.20 -8.90 12.46
N ALA A 29 -10.13 -9.22 13.37
CA ALA A 29 -11.52 -9.53 13.01
C ALA A 29 -12.27 -8.31 12.43
N ALA A 30 -12.00 -7.08 12.91
CA ALA A 30 -12.61 -5.86 12.41
C ALA A 30 -12.15 -5.55 10.99
N TYR A 31 -10.83 -5.58 10.74
CA TYR A 31 -10.27 -5.35 9.41
C TYR A 31 -10.73 -6.40 8.41
N ALA A 32 -10.79 -7.68 8.80
CA ALA A 32 -11.32 -8.74 7.96
C ALA A 32 -12.80 -8.54 7.56
N LYS A 33 -13.54 -7.72 8.31
CA LYS A 33 -14.92 -7.31 8.02
C LYS A 33 -15.03 -5.96 7.30
N GLY A 34 -13.93 -5.29 6.98
CA GLY A 34 -13.94 -3.97 6.37
C GLY A 34 -14.18 -2.81 7.35
N LEU A 35 -14.09 -3.06 8.66
CA LEU A 35 -14.14 -2.05 9.69
C LEU A 35 -12.74 -1.52 10.00
N TYR A 36 -12.63 -0.24 10.36
CA TYR A 36 -11.40 0.35 10.88
C TYR A 36 -11.70 1.27 12.07
N PRO A 37 -10.79 1.40 13.05
CA PRO A 37 -10.99 2.26 14.20
C PRO A 37 -10.61 3.70 13.87
N HIS A 38 -11.40 4.65 14.39
CA HIS A 38 -11.09 6.07 14.42
C HIS A 38 -11.89 6.72 15.54
N GLU A 39 -11.26 7.53 16.40
CA GLU A 39 -11.90 8.22 17.54
C GLU A 39 -12.76 7.29 18.42
N ASN A 40 -12.23 6.16 18.84
CA ASN A 40 -12.93 5.15 19.65
C ASN A 40 -14.25 4.63 19.03
N LYS A 41 -14.33 4.65 17.71
CA LYS A 41 -15.49 4.16 16.94
C LYS A 41 -15.02 3.27 15.80
N TRP A 42 -15.91 2.35 15.37
CA TRP A 42 -15.74 1.57 14.17
C TRP A 42 -16.37 2.28 12.98
N TRP A 43 -15.62 2.31 11.90
CA TRP A 43 -16.03 2.97 10.66
C TRP A 43 -16.01 2.00 9.48
N ALA A 44 -16.98 2.17 8.57
CA ALA A 44 -17.05 1.55 7.26
C ALA A 44 -17.65 2.57 6.29
N THR A 45 -16.82 3.35 5.62
CA THR A 45 -17.25 4.41 4.70
C THR A 45 -18.04 3.85 3.51
N ALA A 46 -18.94 4.65 2.92
CA ALA A 46 -19.77 4.24 1.78
C ALA A 46 -18.91 3.92 0.54
N GLU A 47 -17.77 4.59 0.42
CA GLU A 47 -16.74 4.29 -0.57
C GLU A 47 -15.38 4.05 0.11
N ARG A 48 -14.60 3.14 -0.45
CA ARG A 48 -13.25 2.81 0.00
C ARG A 48 -12.24 3.20 -1.08
N ALA A 49 -11.15 3.81 -0.66
CA ALA A 49 -10.00 4.02 -1.52
C ALA A 49 -9.23 2.70 -1.63
N VAL A 50 -9.22 2.08 -2.81
CA VAL A 50 -8.57 0.78 -3.03
C VAL A 50 -7.53 0.91 -4.12
N SER A 51 -6.32 0.44 -3.85
CA SER A 51 -5.29 0.22 -4.86
C SER A 51 -5.19 -1.26 -5.17
N PHE A 52 -5.26 -1.59 -6.45
CA PHE A 52 -4.93 -2.91 -6.95
C PHE A 52 -3.48 -2.91 -7.43
N PRO A 53 -2.67 -3.92 -7.13
CA PRO A 53 -1.25 -3.92 -7.49
C PRO A 53 -0.99 -3.62 -8.97
N GLU A 54 -1.84 -4.12 -9.87
CA GLU A 54 -1.77 -3.90 -11.31
C GLU A 54 -2.11 -2.47 -11.77
N ASN A 55 -2.76 -1.68 -10.90
CA ASN A 55 -3.22 -0.32 -11.20
C ASN A 55 -2.37 0.78 -10.53
N VAL A 56 -1.30 0.40 -9.85
CA VAL A 56 -0.39 1.36 -9.20
C VAL A 56 0.19 2.33 -10.23
N ARG A 57 0.12 3.62 -9.93
CA ARG A 57 0.67 4.68 -10.79
C ARG A 57 2.03 5.12 -10.29
N ILE A 58 3.01 5.06 -11.16
CA ILE A 58 4.39 5.49 -10.87
C ILE A 58 4.66 6.76 -11.69
N SER A 59 4.74 7.92 -11.01
CA SER A 59 5.09 9.16 -11.69
C SER A 59 6.52 9.10 -12.25
N GLN A 60 6.82 9.87 -13.30
CA GLN A 60 8.17 9.92 -13.87
C GLN A 60 9.22 10.31 -12.84
N ARG A 61 8.87 11.16 -11.87
CA ARG A 61 9.77 11.57 -10.80
C ARG A 61 10.07 10.41 -9.86
N VAL A 62 9.06 9.69 -9.36
CA VAL A 62 9.24 8.51 -8.50
C VAL A 62 10.03 7.44 -9.25
N TRP A 63 9.71 7.22 -10.51
CA TRP A 63 10.47 6.28 -11.34
C TRP A 63 11.97 6.63 -11.42
N ARG A 64 12.32 7.93 -11.61
CA ARG A 64 13.73 8.38 -11.60
C ARG A 64 14.40 8.17 -10.24
N LEU A 65 13.68 8.42 -9.13
CA LEU A 65 14.21 8.21 -7.79
C LEU A 65 14.51 6.72 -7.53
N LEU A 66 13.66 5.82 -8.01
CA LEU A 66 13.91 4.36 -7.98
C LEU A 66 15.14 4.00 -8.81
N GLN A 67 15.23 4.47 -10.07
CA GLN A 67 16.36 4.18 -10.98
C GLN A 67 17.70 4.67 -10.43
N THR A 68 17.73 5.81 -9.76
CA THR A 68 18.95 6.40 -9.17
C THR A 68 19.23 5.91 -7.75
N GLN A 69 18.37 5.04 -7.21
CA GLN A 69 18.45 4.58 -5.82
C GLN A 69 18.62 5.75 -4.84
N ALA A 70 17.80 6.82 -5.06
CA ALA A 70 17.88 8.04 -4.25
C ALA A 70 17.54 7.77 -2.77
N TYR A 71 16.70 6.77 -2.52
CA TYR A 71 16.32 6.27 -1.19
C TYR A 71 16.57 4.77 -1.12
N GLY A 72 17.19 4.30 -0.02
CA GLY A 72 17.18 2.91 0.38
C GLY A 72 15.82 2.55 0.99
N VAL A 73 15.25 1.41 0.65
CA VAL A 73 13.97 0.97 1.23
C VAL A 73 14.17 -0.29 2.05
N THR A 74 13.59 -0.32 3.24
CA THR A 74 13.53 -1.49 4.11
C THR A 74 12.11 -1.76 4.57
N PHE A 75 11.85 -2.98 5.05
CA PHE A 75 10.60 -3.35 5.71
C PHE A 75 10.90 -3.79 7.13
N ASP A 76 10.03 -3.42 8.06
CA ASP A 76 10.06 -3.83 9.48
C ASP A 76 11.42 -3.63 10.16
N THR A 77 12.16 -2.59 9.75
CA THR A 77 13.48 -2.26 10.33
C THR A 77 13.34 -1.31 11.52
N ASP A 78 12.50 -0.29 11.40
CA ASP A 78 12.18 0.65 12.49
C ASP A 78 10.70 1.05 12.47
N PHE A 79 9.83 0.08 12.79
CA PHE A 79 8.39 0.30 12.89
C PHE A 79 8.04 1.48 13.79
N ALA A 80 8.75 1.61 14.92
CA ALA A 80 8.48 2.67 15.89
C ALA A 80 8.79 4.08 15.31
N ALA A 81 9.85 4.24 14.51
CA ALA A 81 10.16 5.50 13.86
C ALA A 81 9.12 5.86 12.79
N VAL A 82 8.66 4.88 12.01
CA VAL A 82 7.59 5.09 11.02
C VAL A 82 6.28 5.46 11.71
N LEU A 83 5.90 4.74 12.77
CA LEU A 83 4.68 5.01 13.54
C LEU A 83 4.70 6.44 14.11
N ARG A 84 5.82 6.87 14.71
CA ARG A 84 5.98 8.25 15.18
C ARG A 84 5.88 9.28 14.04
N GLY A 85 6.43 8.95 12.86
CA GLY A 85 6.34 9.82 11.68
C GLY A 85 4.91 10.01 11.17
N CYS A 86 4.08 8.98 11.26
CA CYS A 86 2.65 9.00 10.89
C CYS A 86 1.76 9.62 11.97
N ALA A 87 2.24 9.70 13.22
CA ALA A 87 1.57 10.32 14.37
C ALA A 87 0.08 9.90 14.55
N PRO A 88 -0.24 8.61 14.64
CA PRO A 88 -1.59 8.18 14.95
C PRO A 88 -1.99 8.54 16.38
N ASP A 89 -3.29 8.48 16.68
CA ASP A 89 -3.77 8.64 18.06
C ASP A 89 -3.03 7.69 19.02
N PRO A 90 -2.69 8.12 20.26
CA PRO A 90 -1.89 7.32 21.20
C PRO A 90 -2.43 5.90 21.43
N GLY A 91 -3.75 5.73 21.61
CA GLY A 91 -4.38 4.42 21.77
C GLY A 91 -4.26 3.53 20.53
N LEU A 92 -4.25 4.13 19.33
CA LEU A 92 -3.99 3.42 18.09
C LEU A 92 -2.50 3.06 17.93
N ALA A 93 -1.59 3.92 18.41
CA ALA A 93 -0.15 3.63 18.37
C ALA A 93 0.20 2.38 19.18
N GLU A 94 -0.40 2.21 20.35
CA GLU A 94 -0.18 1.03 21.21
C GLU A 94 -0.66 -0.25 20.52
N ILE A 95 -1.87 -0.26 19.97
CA ILE A 95 -2.41 -1.45 19.32
C ILE A 95 -1.68 -1.78 18.01
N PHE A 96 -1.28 -0.78 17.22
CA PHE A 96 -0.46 -1.04 16.02
C PHE A 96 0.91 -1.60 16.37
N THR A 97 1.51 -1.17 17.50
CA THR A 97 2.74 -1.76 18.03
C THR A 97 2.53 -3.22 18.45
N ALA A 98 1.40 -3.53 19.09
CA ALA A 98 1.06 -4.91 19.46
C ALA A 98 0.82 -5.78 18.21
N LEU A 99 0.13 -5.26 17.19
CA LEU A 99 -0.08 -5.93 15.91
C LEU A 99 1.24 -6.18 15.16
N HIS A 100 2.18 -5.23 15.22
CA HIS A 100 3.51 -5.42 14.65
C HIS A 100 4.29 -6.54 15.37
N ARG A 101 4.28 -6.56 16.70
CA ARG A 101 4.89 -7.64 17.47
C ARG A 101 4.26 -9.00 17.19
N ALA A 102 2.95 -9.03 16.90
CA ALA A 102 2.24 -10.23 16.49
C ALA A 102 2.46 -10.59 14.99
N GLY A 103 3.17 -9.78 14.22
CA GLY A 103 3.51 -10.01 12.82
C GLY A 103 2.40 -9.70 11.82
N TYR A 104 1.42 -8.87 12.17
CA TYR A 104 0.31 -8.46 11.31
C TYR A 104 0.42 -7.01 10.83
N ALA A 105 1.12 -6.14 11.55
CA ALA A 105 1.39 -4.78 11.09
C ALA A 105 2.85 -4.66 10.64
N HIS A 106 3.05 -3.95 9.53
CA HIS A 106 4.32 -3.83 8.84
C HIS A 106 4.64 -2.39 8.50
N SER A 107 5.91 -2.03 8.58
CA SER A 107 6.41 -0.73 8.17
C SER A 107 7.26 -0.82 6.91
N VAL A 108 7.28 0.29 6.21
CA VAL A 108 8.17 0.54 5.07
C VAL A 108 8.93 1.81 5.36
N GLU A 109 10.23 1.72 5.42
CA GLU A 109 11.13 2.84 5.65
C GLU A 109 11.79 3.26 4.34
N ALA A 110 11.82 4.56 4.07
CA ALA A 110 12.63 5.15 3.00
C ALA A 110 13.75 5.98 3.64
N TRP A 111 14.98 5.55 3.42
CA TRP A 111 16.19 6.13 4.01
C TRP A 111 16.94 6.99 2.98
N ASP A 112 17.38 8.17 3.36
CA ASP A 112 18.27 8.98 2.54
C ASP A 112 19.69 8.37 2.49
N ARG A 113 20.56 8.96 1.67
CA ARG A 113 21.95 8.49 1.51
C ARG A 113 22.80 8.64 2.79
N SER A 114 22.36 9.43 3.75
CA SER A 114 23.03 9.58 5.06
C SER A 114 22.50 8.60 6.11
N GLY A 115 21.55 7.73 5.74
CA GLY A 115 20.91 6.77 6.65
C GLY A 115 19.84 7.39 7.54
N ARG A 116 19.33 8.61 7.23
CA ARG A 116 18.22 9.22 7.96
C ARG A 116 16.88 8.79 7.35
N LEU A 117 15.88 8.61 8.19
CA LEU A 117 14.53 8.26 7.75
C LEU A 117 13.90 9.47 7.03
N ALA A 118 13.84 9.40 5.70
CA ALA A 118 13.30 10.44 4.81
C ALA A 118 11.78 10.37 4.65
N GLY A 119 11.18 9.21 4.87
CA GLY A 119 9.74 8.98 4.81
C GLY A 119 9.41 7.52 5.08
N GLY A 120 8.13 7.21 5.07
CA GLY A 120 7.69 5.84 5.29
C GLY A 120 6.18 5.71 5.28
N LEU A 121 5.74 4.48 5.43
CA LEU A 121 4.34 4.13 5.62
C LEU A 121 4.24 2.87 6.47
N PHE A 122 3.07 2.66 7.06
CA PHE A 122 2.77 1.41 7.74
C PHE A 122 1.33 0.96 7.46
N GLY A 123 1.08 -0.31 7.70
CA GLY A 123 -0.24 -0.89 7.53
C GLY A 123 -0.35 -2.30 8.08
N LEU A 124 -1.54 -2.88 7.92
CA LEU A 124 -1.84 -4.24 8.33
C LEU A 124 -1.93 -5.16 7.12
N ALA A 125 -1.55 -6.43 7.32
CA ALA A 125 -1.69 -7.50 6.34
C ALA A 125 -2.58 -8.62 6.90
N ILE A 126 -3.73 -8.83 6.26
CA ILE A 126 -4.68 -9.89 6.65
C ILE A 126 -5.09 -10.66 5.41
N GLY A 127 -4.79 -11.96 5.37
CA GLY A 127 -4.95 -12.74 4.16
C GLY A 127 -4.10 -12.16 3.02
N ARG A 128 -4.74 -11.85 1.91
CA ARG A 128 -4.16 -11.16 0.74
C ARG A 128 -4.62 -9.71 0.60
N ALA A 129 -5.07 -9.09 1.68
CA ALA A 129 -5.40 -7.68 1.75
C ALA A 129 -4.35 -6.95 2.59
N PHE A 130 -3.85 -5.82 2.09
CA PHE A 130 -3.08 -4.86 2.85
C PHE A 130 -3.95 -3.65 3.18
N PHE A 131 -3.74 -3.03 4.32
CA PHE A 131 -4.49 -1.87 4.79
C PHE A 131 -3.49 -0.78 5.16
N THR A 132 -3.33 0.22 4.30
CA THR A 132 -2.48 1.37 4.59
C THR A 132 -3.09 2.21 5.70
N GLU A 133 -2.36 2.37 6.81
CA GLU A 133 -2.79 3.11 8.01
C GLU A 133 -2.27 4.55 8.03
N GLY A 134 -1.04 4.73 7.63
CA GLY A 134 -0.41 6.03 7.60
C GLY A 134 0.77 6.08 6.65
N MET A 135 1.00 7.29 6.12
CA MET A 135 2.15 7.62 5.29
C MET A 135 2.67 8.99 5.69
N PHE A 136 3.98 9.16 5.70
CA PHE A 136 4.61 10.46 5.91
C PHE A 136 5.85 10.61 5.03
N ALA A 137 6.21 11.85 4.70
CA ALA A 137 7.44 12.18 4.00
C ALA A 137 8.07 13.42 4.62
N ARG A 138 9.33 13.31 5.03
CA ARG A 138 10.19 14.43 5.41
C ARG A 138 10.93 14.99 4.20
N GLU A 139 11.20 14.11 3.23
CA GLU A 139 11.75 14.47 1.94
C GLU A 139 10.79 14.13 0.83
N ARG A 140 10.80 14.94 -0.22
CA ARG A 140 9.86 14.85 -1.31
C ARG A 140 9.87 13.48 -1.97
N ASP A 141 8.69 12.85 -2.09
CA ASP A 141 8.45 11.56 -2.71
C ASP A 141 9.09 10.33 -2.00
N ALA A 142 9.71 10.50 -0.82
CA ALA A 142 10.31 9.38 -0.10
C ALA A 142 9.28 8.28 0.24
N SER A 143 8.10 8.66 0.76
CA SER A 143 7.02 7.70 1.02
C SER A 143 6.44 7.08 -0.26
N ASN A 144 6.46 7.81 -1.38
CA ASN A 144 6.00 7.29 -2.68
C ASN A 144 6.95 6.20 -3.21
N VAL A 145 8.26 6.37 -3.03
CA VAL A 145 9.26 5.33 -3.33
C VAL A 145 9.00 4.09 -2.48
N GLY A 146 8.77 4.27 -1.16
CA GLY A 146 8.40 3.18 -0.27
C GLY A 146 7.11 2.49 -0.69
N PHE A 147 6.06 3.25 -1.05
CA PHE A 147 4.78 2.72 -1.52
C PHE A 147 4.92 1.88 -2.80
N VAL A 148 5.69 2.34 -3.78
CA VAL A 148 5.92 1.60 -5.03
C VAL A 148 6.70 0.32 -4.75
N THR A 149 7.73 0.38 -3.90
CA THR A 149 8.49 -0.81 -3.49
C THR A 149 7.60 -1.82 -2.76
N LEU A 150 6.78 -1.37 -1.82
CA LEU A 150 5.79 -2.22 -1.16
C LEU A 150 4.83 -2.85 -2.17
N SER A 151 4.27 -2.06 -3.07
CA SER A 151 3.28 -2.54 -4.05
C SER A 151 3.84 -3.61 -4.98
N CYS A 152 5.11 -3.47 -5.39
CA CYS A 152 5.85 -4.50 -6.12
C CYS A 152 5.90 -5.82 -5.32
N HIS A 153 6.25 -5.75 -4.04
CA HIS A 153 6.30 -6.91 -3.16
C HIS A 153 4.91 -7.51 -2.89
N LEU A 154 3.90 -6.66 -2.65
CA LEU A 154 2.52 -7.11 -2.47
C LEU A 154 2.03 -7.90 -3.68
N GLN A 155 2.30 -7.42 -4.90
CA GLN A 155 1.96 -8.14 -6.13
C GLN A 155 2.69 -9.49 -6.20
N HIS A 156 3.99 -9.50 -5.92
CA HIS A 156 4.79 -10.73 -5.93
C HIS A 156 4.29 -11.75 -4.90
N TRP A 157 3.89 -11.30 -3.71
CA TRP A 157 3.35 -12.16 -2.65
C TRP A 157 1.88 -12.53 -2.86
N GLY A 158 1.26 -12.08 -3.96
CA GLY A 158 -0.10 -12.43 -4.33
C GLY A 158 -1.18 -11.70 -3.55
N PHE A 159 -0.87 -10.53 -2.97
CA PHE A 159 -1.89 -9.63 -2.44
C PHE A 159 -2.78 -9.12 -3.56
N THR A 160 -4.07 -9.00 -3.28
CA THR A 160 -5.06 -8.65 -4.30
C THR A 160 -5.54 -7.21 -4.20
N LEU A 161 -5.41 -6.58 -3.03
CA LEU A 161 -5.82 -5.20 -2.81
C LEU A 161 -5.04 -4.54 -1.67
N ASN A 162 -4.95 -3.21 -1.74
CA ASN A 162 -4.50 -2.35 -0.65
C ASN A 162 -5.60 -1.30 -0.38
N ASP A 163 -6.14 -1.31 0.84
CA ASP A 163 -7.19 -0.41 1.29
C ASP A 163 -6.62 0.83 1.98
N GLY A 164 -6.88 2.01 1.44
CA GLY A 164 -6.53 3.31 2.02
C GLY A 164 -7.67 3.98 2.78
N LYS A 165 -8.79 3.28 2.99
CA LYS A 165 -10.00 3.76 3.68
C LYS A 165 -10.70 4.87 2.93
N ARG A 166 -10.31 6.12 3.11
CA ARG A 166 -10.93 7.29 2.47
C ARG A 166 -10.10 7.80 1.30
N MET A 167 -10.79 8.14 0.21
CA MET A 167 -10.11 8.74 -0.95
C MET A 167 -9.66 10.17 -0.64
N HIS A 168 -8.45 10.49 -1.05
CA HIS A 168 -7.91 11.85 -1.07
C HIS A 168 -6.95 12.03 -2.26
N GLY A 169 -6.59 13.29 -2.58
CA GLY A 169 -5.86 13.62 -3.79
C GLY A 169 -4.52 12.88 -3.95
N HIS A 170 -3.80 12.64 -2.86
CA HIS A 170 -2.54 11.89 -2.91
C HIS A 170 -2.77 10.42 -3.32
N PHE A 171 -3.80 9.76 -2.78
CA PHE A 171 -4.11 8.37 -3.13
C PHE A 171 -4.53 8.22 -4.60
N SER A 172 -5.29 9.18 -5.16
CA SER A 172 -5.63 9.12 -6.58
C SER A 172 -4.40 9.23 -7.49
N GLN A 173 -3.36 9.97 -7.07
CA GLN A 173 -2.08 10.04 -7.79
C GLN A 173 -1.31 8.71 -7.75
N LEU A 174 -1.46 7.91 -6.69
CA LEU A 174 -0.84 6.60 -6.53
C LEU A 174 -1.60 5.46 -7.22
N GLY A 175 -2.79 5.76 -7.81
CA GLY A 175 -3.60 4.78 -8.52
C GLY A 175 -4.71 4.14 -7.69
N PHE A 176 -5.00 4.67 -6.49
CA PHE A 176 -6.20 4.25 -5.77
C PHE A 176 -7.46 4.69 -6.51
N VAL A 177 -8.49 3.88 -6.44
CA VAL A 177 -9.82 4.14 -6.99
C VAL A 177 -10.87 4.06 -5.89
N ALA A 178 -11.96 4.81 -6.04
CA ALA A 178 -13.10 4.72 -5.13
C ALA A 178 -13.92 3.47 -5.49
N VAL A 179 -14.13 2.60 -4.50
CA VAL A 179 -14.89 1.36 -4.63
C VAL A 179 -16.07 1.42 -3.66
N PRO A 180 -17.31 1.24 -4.12
CA PRO A 180 -18.47 1.17 -3.22
C PRO A 180 -18.29 0.09 -2.14
N ARG A 181 -18.71 0.38 -0.90
CA ARG A 181 -18.52 -0.51 0.26
C ARG A 181 -18.94 -1.96 0.00
N PHE A 182 -20.09 -2.18 -0.61
CA PHE A 182 -20.56 -3.54 -0.89
C PHE A 182 -19.62 -4.31 -1.83
N ALA A 183 -19.08 -3.65 -2.86
CA ALA A 183 -18.10 -4.23 -3.78
C ALA A 183 -16.76 -4.47 -3.08
N PHE A 184 -16.29 -3.50 -2.27
CA PHE A 184 -15.11 -3.65 -1.44
C PHE A 184 -15.23 -4.85 -0.48
N ASN A 185 -16.36 -4.99 0.24
CA ASN A 185 -16.58 -6.10 1.15
C ASN A 185 -16.58 -7.45 0.41
N GLY A 186 -17.09 -7.51 -0.83
CA GLY A 186 -17.01 -8.68 -1.68
C GLY A 186 -15.59 -9.05 -2.12
N LEU A 187 -14.74 -8.05 -2.40
CA LEU A 187 -13.32 -8.26 -2.70
C LEU A 187 -12.55 -8.69 -1.44
N LEU A 188 -12.79 -7.99 -0.33
CA LEU A 188 -12.12 -8.24 0.95
C LEU A 188 -12.43 -9.65 1.46
N SER A 189 -13.69 -10.08 1.42
CA SER A 189 -14.08 -11.42 1.88
C SER A 189 -13.33 -12.54 1.15
N LYS A 190 -13.02 -12.36 -0.12
CA LYS A 190 -12.18 -13.31 -0.89
C LYS A 190 -10.71 -13.23 -0.47
N ALA A 191 -10.19 -12.02 -0.29
CA ALA A 191 -8.79 -11.82 0.08
C ALA A 191 -8.44 -12.42 1.46
N VAL A 192 -9.33 -12.27 2.45
CA VAL A 192 -9.09 -12.75 3.82
C VAL A 192 -9.27 -14.26 4.01
N LEU A 193 -9.78 -14.98 3.01
CA LEU A 193 -9.83 -16.46 3.02
C LEU A 193 -8.44 -17.08 2.85
N HIS A 194 -7.47 -16.33 2.37
CA HIS A 194 -6.10 -16.82 2.21
C HIS A 194 -5.31 -16.68 3.51
N PRO A 195 -4.29 -17.54 3.73
CA PRO A 195 -3.38 -17.38 4.86
C PRO A 195 -2.70 -16.01 4.86
N SER A 196 -2.60 -15.38 6.03
CA SER A 196 -1.84 -14.14 6.20
C SER A 196 -0.34 -14.42 6.15
N ARG A 197 0.42 -13.47 5.56
CA ARG A 197 1.89 -13.48 5.63
C ARG A 197 2.33 -12.87 6.97
N VAL A 198 2.30 -13.71 8.01
CA VAL A 198 2.63 -13.30 9.39
C VAL A 198 4.14 -13.30 9.61
N GLY A 199 4.62 -12.41 10.48
CA GLY A 199 6.02 -12.32 10.87
C GLY A 199 6.74 -11.14 10.23
N LYS A 200 8.03 -10.99 10.50
CA LYS A 200 8.84 -9.87 10.01
C LYS A 200 8.98 -9.92 8.50
N TRP A 201 8.74 -8.79 7.84
CA TRP A 201 8.98 -8.62 6.41
C TRP A 201 10.37 -8.08 6.13
N SER A 202 10.89 -8.39 4.96
CA SER A 202 12.12 -7.83 4.40
C SER A 202 11.96 -7.60 2.91
N VAL A 203 12.70 -6.65 2.36
CA VAL A 203 12.82 -6.47 0.92
C VAL A 203 13.46 -7.71 0.32
N GLU A 204 12.80 -8.33 -0.64
CA GLU A 204 13.29 -9.57 -1.25
C GLU A 204 14.42 -9.30 -2.25
N THR A 205 15.51 -10.03 -2.10
CA THR A 205 16.62 -10.00 -3.04
C THR A 205 16.13 -10.47 -4.41
N GLY A 206 16.31 -9.62 -5.43
CA GLY A 206 15.89 -9.92 -6.81
C GLY A 206 14.55 -9.30 -7.22
N LEU A 207 13.79 -8.70 -6.30
CA LEU A 207 12.69 -7.81 -6.65
C LEU A 207 13.19 -6.38 -6.78
N ASP A 208 13.10 -5.84 -8.00
CA ASP A 208 13.55 -4.48 -8.29
C ASP A 208 12.37 -3.60 -8.71
N ALA A 209 11.91 -2.77 -7.79
CA ALA A 209 10.83 -1.81 -8.03
C ALA A 209 11.16 -0.79 -9.13
N ALA A 210 12.46 -0.54 -9.42
CA ALA A 210 12.89 0.34 -10.49
C ALA A 210 12.61 -0.23 -11.89
N HIS A 211 12.48 -1.55 -12.01
CA HIS A 211 12.15 -2.25 -13.24
C HIS A 211 10.75 -2.89 -13.21
N TRP A 212 10.02 -2.68 -12.12
CA TRP A 212 8.67 -3.20 -11.99
C TRP A 212 7.69 -2.48 -12.92
N ASN A 213 6.87 -3.25 -13.62
CA ASN A 213 5.72 -2.76 -14.36
C ASN A 213 4.45 -3.34 -13.70
N PRO A 214 3.59 -2.52 -13.09
CA PRO A 214 2.38 -2.98 -12.41
C PRO A 214 1.46 -3.85 -13.27
N GLN A 215 1.40 -3.61 -14.59
CA GLN A 215 0.54 -4.34 -15.52
C GLN A 215 1.02 -5.78 -15.81
N PHE A 216 2.24 -6.12 -15.41
CA PHE A 216 2.79 -7.47 -15.59
C PHE A 216 3.12 -8.04 -14.21
N ALA A 217 2.81 -9.33 -14.02
CA ALA A 217 3.19 -10.03 -12.79
C ALA A 217 4.70 -9.87 -12.54
N CYS A 218 5.05 -9.53 -11.30
CA CYS A 218 6.45 -9.39 -10.90
C CYS A 218 7.10 -10.79 -10.96
N THR A 219 7.67 -11.13 -12.09
CA THR A 219 8.50 -12.33 -12.22
C THR A 219 9.92 -11.94 -11.85
N GLY A 220 10.55 -12.65 -10.90
CA GLY A 220 11.90 -12.39 -10.39
C GLY A 220 13.04 -12.55 -11.39
N LYS A 221 12.80 -12.24 -12.66
CA LYS A 221 13.80 -12.12 -13.72
C LYS A 221 13.66 -10.74 -14.35
N ALA A 222 14.71 -9.94 -14.24
CA ALA A 222 14.83 -8.67 -14.93
C ALA A 222 14.56 -8.87 -16.43
N THR A 223 13.38 -8.51 -16.91
CA THR A 223 13.14 -8.39 -18.33
C THR A 223 13.87 -7.14 -18.81
N ARG A 224 15.05 -7.34 -19.45
CA ARG A 224 15.72 -6.28 -20.22
C ARG A 224 14.69 -5.73 -21.21
N ARG A 225 14.27 -4.49 -21.01
CA ARG A 225 13.60 -3.72 -22.06
C ARG A 225 14.56 -3.60 -23.22
N THR A 226 14.40 -4.42 -24.28
CA THR A 226 15.00 -4.18 -25.57
C THR A 226 14.45 -2.86 -26.08
N ARG A 227 15.31 -1.84 -26.14
CA ARG A 227 15.07 -0.61 -26.89
C ARG A 227 14.93 -1.02 -28.35
N ASP A 228 13.70 -1.15 -28.82
CA ASP A 228 13.43 -1.25 -30.27
C ASP A 228 13.74 0.12 -30.90
N LYS A 229 14.97 0.25 -31.37
CA LYS A 229 15.38 1.31 -32.27
C LYS A 229 14.82 0.96 -33.62
N ARG A 230 13.58 1.33 -33.92
CA ARG A 230 13.13 1.41 -35.30
C ARG A 230 13.96 2.49 -35.99
N ARG A 231 14.93 2.08 -36.77
CA ARG A 231 15.56 2.90 -37.81
C ARG A 231 14.44 3.30 -38.76
N ILE A 232 14.18 4.59 -38.84
CA ILE A 232 13.48 5.19 -39.98
C ILE A 232 14.47 5.06 -41.12
N GLY A 233 14.19 4.17 -42.08
CA GLY A 233 14.93 4.06 -43.30
C GLY A 233 14.58 5.23 -44.24
N ASP A 234 15.60 5.90 -44.71
CA ASP A 234 15.54 6.81 -45.86
C ASP A 234 15.04 6.05 -47.08
N ASP A 235 13.80 6.29 -47.49
CA ASP A 235 13.37 5.91 -48.85
C ASP A 235 13.56 7.11 -49.77
N ALA A 236 14.53 6.96 -50.66
CA ALA A 236 14.87 7.86 -51.72
C ALA A 236 13.71 8.01 -52.70
N LEU A 237 13.42 9.26 -53.10
CA LEU A 237 12.53 9.61 -54.22
C LEU A 237 13.15 9.19 -55.56
N PRO A 238 12.38 8.65 -56.50
CA PRO A 238 12.86 8.41 -57.87
C PRO A 238 12.87 9.69 -58.67
N PRO A 239 13.76 9.82 -59.66
CA PRO A 239 13.85 11.04 -60.50
C PRO A 239 12.76 11.08 -61.53
N SER A 240 12.27 12.32 -61.75
CA SER A 240 11.31 12.71 -62.78
C SER A 240 11.91 12.56 -64.17
N ALA A 241 11.13 11.95 -65.08
CA ALA A 241 11.19 12.16 -66.51
C ALA A 241 9.80 12.46 -67.05
#